data_403d745104fd8f0bae2ba5fd6c2a3ed4
#
_entry.id   403d745104fd8f0bae2ba5fd6c2a3ed4
#
_cell.length_a   1.000
_cell.length_b   1.000
_cell.length_c   1.000
_cell.angle_alpha   90.00
_cell.angle_beta   90.00
_cell.angle_gamma   90.00
#
_symmetry.space_group_name_H-M   'P 1'
#
loop_
_entity.id
_entity.type
_entity.pdbx_description
1 polymer ?
#
loop_
_entity_poly.entity_id
_entity_poly.type
_entity_poly.pdbx_seq_one_letter_code
_entity_poly.pdbx_strand_id
1 'polypeptide(L)'
;MSIEKELFDLKNELVKMATFVENNIRDTYRGIKEKDVTLLKQVAMNDKKTDDLEKEIADRALRILVTLSPRAGDFRVVTSVLKMITDLERIGDQTEDIAEICEDMNFDMIDSPLPLLKEMFETVEKMLNNSMDAFVSGNIDLIEGIDIMDDVVDDLFIKLRHKIVDKIKQGSDPEVQLDLMQIAKYVERIGDHIENIAEWVIYEKTGSHPYLKKDDEE
;
A
#
# COMPACT_ATOMS: atom_id res chain seq x y z
N MET A 1 25.83 21.23 3.04
CA MET A 1 24.38 21.16 2.83
C MET A 1 23.75 21.07 4.20
N SER A 2 22.66 21.81 4.52
CA SER A 2 22.08 21.72 5.88
C SER A 2 21.24 20.45 5.99
N ILE A 3 21.21 19.85 7.18
CA ILE A 3 20.42 18.65 7.46
C ILE A 3 18.92 18.88 7.18
N GLU A 4 18.42 20.07 7.53
CA GLU A 4 17.02 20.46 7.29
C GLU A 4 16.63 20.36 5.81
N LYS A 5 17.52 20.80 4.91
CA LYS A 5 17.29 20.69 3.47
C LYS A 5 17.28 19.23 3.00
N GLU A 6 18.22 18.41 3.47
CA GLU A 6 18.27 17.00 3.09
C GLU A 6 17.05 16.23 3.59
N LEU A 7 16.57 16.52 4.81
CA LEU A 7 15.35 15.92 5.34
C LEU A 7 14.11 16.37 4.57
N PHE A 8 14.05 17.65 4.17
CA PHE A 8 12.96 18.15 3.34
C PHE A 8 12.94 17.46 1.97
N ASP A 9 14.10 17.33 1.32
CA ASP A 9 14.21 16.65 0.03
C ASP A 9 13.84 15.16 0.16
N LEU A 10 14.30 14.48 1.23
CA LEU A 10 13.98 13.09 1.54
C LEU A 10 12.46 12.87 1.71
N LYS A 11 11.80 13.73 2.48
CA LYS A 11 10.33 13.68 2.65
C LYS A 11 9.59 13.88 1.33
N ASN A 12 10.04 14.80 0.50
CA ASN A 12 9.43 15.04 -0.81
C ASN A 12 9.59 13.85 -1.77
N GLU A 13 10.72 13.14 -1.73
CA GLU A 13 10.93 11.93 -2.53
C GLU A 13 10.02 10.80 -2.08
N LEU A 14 9.85 10.59 -0.77
CA LEU A 14 8.88 9.64 -0.24
C LEU A 14 7.44 9.96 -0.72
N VAL A 15 7.02 11.21 -0.63
CA VAL A 15 5.68 11.64 -1.08
C VAL A 15 5.48 11.36 -2.58
N LYS A 16 6.50 11.59 -3.41
CA LYS A 16 6.45 11.27 -4.83
C LYS A 16 6.31 9.76 -5.08
N MET A 17 7.04 8.93 -4.34
CA MET A 17 6.93 7.48 -4.42
C MET A 17 5.52 7.03 -4.00
N ALA A 18 5.00 7.53 -2.89
CA ALA A 18 3.66 7.21 -2.42
C ALA A 18 2.58 7.62 -3.43
N THR A 19 2.68 8.81 -4.03
CA THR A 19 1.76 9.25 -5.10
C THR A 19 1.84 8.33 -6.32
N PHE A 20 3.02 7.83 -6.65
CA PHE A 20 3.20 6.89 -7.76
C PHE A 20 2.52 5.56 -7.46
N VAL A 21 2.71 5.02 -6.26
CA VAL A 21 2.07 3.77 -5.79
C VAL A 21 0.55 3.92 -5.69
N GLU A 22 0.05 5.04 -5.17
CA GLU A 22 -1.38 5.37 -5.15
C GLU A 22 -2.01 5.32 -6.55
N ASN A 23 -1.32 5.92 -7.54
CA ASN A 23 -1.78 5.85 -8.92
C ASN A 23 -1.80 4.42 -9.46
N ASN A 24 -0.83 3.57 -9.10
CA ASN A 24 -0.83 2.16 -9.47
C ASN A 24 -2.04 1.43 -8.88
N ILE A 25 -2.37 1.63 -7.59
CA ILE A 25 -3.57 1.04 -6.96
C ILE A 25 -4.84 1.45 -7.74
N ARG A 26 -4.99 2.74 -8.03
CA ARG A 26 -6.14 3.29 -8.76
C ARG A 26 -6.24 2.76 -10.18
N ASP A 27 -5.12 2.71 -10.89
CA ASP A 27 -5.06 2.24 -12.27
C ASP A 27 -5.29 0.73 -12.37
N THR A 28 -4.82 -0.06 -11.39
CA THR A 28 -5.12 -1.49 -11.26
C THR A 28 -6.63 -1.71 -11.18
N TYR A 29 -7.32 -1.04 -10.24
CA TYR A 29 -8.77 -1.18 -10.14
C TYR A 29 -9.50 -0.70 -11.40
N ARG A 30 -9.07 0.41 -11.99
CA ARG A 30 -9.64 0.92 -13.24
C ARG A 30 -9.47 -0.08 -14.37
N GLY A 31 -8.29 -0.67 -14.53
CA GLY A 31 -8.02 -1.70 -15.53
C GLY A 31 -8.93 -2.92 -15.40
N ILE A 32 -9.12 -3.41 -14.16
CA ILE A 32 -10.06 -4.51 -13.87
C ILE A 32 -11.50 -4.12 -14.24
N LYS A 33 -11.95 -2.95 -13.78
CA LYS A 33 -13.32 -2.46 -13.99
C LYS A 33 -13.66 -2.24 -15.47
N GLU A 34 -12.71 -1.66 -16.22
CA GLU A 34 -12.86 -1.30 -17.62
C GLU A 34 -12.42 -2.43 -18.58
N LYS A 35 -11.90 -3.53 -18.03
CA LYS A 35 -11.31 -4.65 -18.77
C LYS A 35 -10.17 -4.19 -19.69
N ASP A 36 -9.41 -3.19 -19.24
CA ASP A 36 -8.30 -2.57 -19.99
C ASP A 36 -6.97 -3.28 -19.70
N VAL A 37 -6.74 -4.36 -20.46
CA VAL A 37 -5.49 -5.13 -20.36
C VAL A 37 -4.25 -4.28 -20.70
N THR A 38 -4.39 -3.25 -21.54
CA THR A 38 -3.27 -2.36 -21.87
C THR A 38 -2.85 -1.53 -20.65
N LEU A 39 -3.83 -1.02 -19.91
CA LEU A 39 -3.58 -0.30 -18.67
C LEU A 39 -2.94 -1.22 -17.62
N LEU A 40 -3.46 -2.45 -17.48
CA LEU A 40 -2.91 -3.43 -16.53
C LEU A 40 -1.44 -3.77 -16.84
N LYS A 41 -1.10 -3.97 -18.12
CA LYS A 41 0.31 -4.14 -18.54
C LYS A 41 1.20 -2.95 -18.19
N GLN A 42 0.67 -1.73 -18.25
CA GLN A 42 1.43 -0.55 -17.81
C GLN A 42 1.66 -0.54 -16.31
N VAL A 43 0.66 -0.99 -15.52
CA VAL A 43 0.82 -1.13 -14.06
C VAL A 43 1.91 -2.16 -13.74
N ALA A 44 1.88 -3.34 -14.36
CA ALA A 44 2.92 -4.36 -14.17
C ALA A 44 4.33 -3.81 -14.51
N MET A 45 4.47 -3.05 -15.59
CA MET A 45 5.75 -2.41 -15.95
C MET A 45 6.21 -1.31 -14.99
N ASN A 46 5.32 -0.77 -14.16
CA ASN A 46 5.63 0.30 -13.20
C ASN A 46 6.39 -0.22 -11.98
N ASP A 47 6.37 -1.53 -11.70
CA ASP A 47 7.07 -2.13 -10.56
C ASP A 47 8.56 -1.77 -10.57
N LYS A 48 9.25 -1.96 -11.67
CA LYS A 48 10.65 -1.54 -11.81
C LYS A 48 10.92 -0.10 -11.39
N LYS A 49 9.97 0.80 -11.62
CA LYS A 49 10.11 2.22 -11.23
C LYS A 49 9.92 2.39 -9.73
N THR A 50 9.04 1.61 -9.10
CA THR A 50 8.87 1.57 -7.65
C THR A 50 10.17 1.13 -6.98
N ASP A 51 10.79 0.05 -7.45
CA ASP A 51 12.10 -0.45 -7.08
C ASP A 51 13.22 0.60 -7.17
N ASP A 52 13.28 1.30 -8.31
CA ASP A 52 14.31 2.31 -8.54
C ASP A 52 14.12 3.49 -7.57
N LEU A 53 12.87 3.91 -7.31
CA LEU A 53 12.55 4.97 -6.33
C LEU A 53 12.92 4.53 -4.90
N GLU A 54 12.61 3.29 -4.49
CA GLU A 54 13.03 2.75 -3.19
C GLU A 54 14.53 2.88 -3.00
N LYS A 55 15.32 2.38 -3.97
CA LYS A 55 16.79 2.42 -3.94
C LYS A 55 17.34 3.84 -3.86
N GLU A 56 16.80 4.77 -4.65
CA GLU A 56 17.24 6.17 -4.66
C GLU A 56 16.99 6.85 -3.30
N ILE A 57 15.81 6.63 -2.72
CA ILE A 57 15.43 7.20 -1.42
C ILE A 57 16.26 6.56 -0.29
N ALA A 58 16.45 5.22 -0.33
CA ALA A 58 17.30 4.51 0.63
C ALA A 58 18.74 5.03 0.62
N ASP A 59 19.33 5.21 -0.56
CA ASP A 59 20.69 5.74 -0.71
C ASP A 59 20.83 7.17 -0.16
N ARG A 60 19.81 8.02 -0.35
CA ARG A 60 19.79 9.36 0.25
C ARG A 60 19.67 9.27 1.77
N ALA A 61 18.77 8.47 2.29
CA ALA A 61 18.56 8.28 3.72
C ALA A 61 19.85 7.80 4.41
N LEU A 62 20.51 6.80 3.85
CA LEU A 62 21.79 6.30 4.36
C LEU A 62 22.91 7.35 4.31
N ARG A 63 22.99 8.13 3.23
CA ARG A 63 23.95 9.26 3.17
C ARG A 63 23.72 10.27 4.30
N ILE A 64 22.46 10.64 4.58
CA ILE A 64 22.14 11.54 5.69
C ILE A 64 22.66 10.98 7.02
N LEU A 65 22.40 9.69 7.29
CA LEU A 65 22.85 9.04 8.54
C LEU A 65 24.37 9.05 8.68
N VAL A 66 25.10 8.76 7.60
CA VAL A 66 26.56 8.62 7.62
C VAL A 66 27.26 9.98 7.65
N THR A 67 26.73 10.98 6.92
CA THR A 67 27.49 12.22 6.68
C THR A 67 27.08 13.39 7.58
N LEU A 68 25.83 13.42 8.07
CA LEU A 68 25.29 14.58 8.77
C LEU A 68 25.06 14.36 10.27
N SER A 69 25.24 13.12 10.77
CA SER A 69 25.09 12.77 12.19
C SER A 69 23.79 13.34 12.79
N PRO A 70 22.61 12.90 12.30
CA PRO A 70 21.31 13.47 12.68
C PRO A 70 21.05 13.34 14.18
N ARG A 71 20.38 14.34 14.76
CA ARG A 71 19.89 14.29 16.14
C ARG A 71 18.68 13.36 16.26
N ALA A 72 18.27 13.04 17.50
CA ALA A 72 17.21 12.06 17.75
C ALA A 72 15.92 12.28 16.92
N GLY A 73 15.46 13.53 16.76
CA GLY A 73 14.29 13.86 15.91
C GLY A 73 14.54 13.59 14.44
N ASP A 74 15.68 14.07 13.91
CA ASP A 74 16.08 13.87 12.51
C ASP A 74 16.32 12.39 12.20
N PHE A 75 16.91 11.66 13.16
CA PHE A 75 17.13 10.22 13.05
C PHE A 75 15.80 9.46 12.90
N ARG A 76 14.77 9.83 13.69
CA ARG A 76 13.43 9.21 13.55
C ARG A 76 12.83 9.45 12.17
N VAL A 77 12.93 10.67 11.63
CA VAL A 77 12.46 10.95 10.27
C VAL A 77 13.13 10.01 9.27
N VAL A 78 14.45 9.90 9.29
CA VAL A 78 15.20 9.08 8.33
C VAL A 78 14.85 7.61 8.47
N THR A 79 14.76 7.09 9.71
CA THR A 79 14.43 5.67 9.95
C THR A 79 12.98 5.34 9.60
N SER A 80 12.02 6.24 9.85
CA SER A 80 10.63 6.06 9.41
C SER A 80 10.55 6.02 7.88
N VAL A 81 11.22 6.95 7.18
CA VAL A 81 11.25 6.95 5.72
C VAL A 81 11.81 5.63 5.17
N LEU A 82 12.93 5.12 5.74
CA LEU A 82 13.52 3.85 5.32
C LEU A 82 12.55 2.66 5.47
N LYS A 83 11.68 2.69 6.46
CA LYS A 83 10.67 1.65 6.64
C LYS A 83 9.48 1.83 5.69
N MET A 84 8.99 3.06 5.57
CA MET A 84 7.85 3.36 4.71
C MET A 84 8.13 3.07 3.23
N ILE A 85 9.36 3.31 2.73
CA ILE A 85 9.69 2.99 1.32
C ILE A 85 9.64 1.48 1.04
N THR A 86 10.02 0.65 2.02
CA THR A 86 9.92 -0.81 1.88
C THR A 86 8.46 -1.26 1.82
N ASP A 87 7.57 -0.69 2.65
CA ASP A 87 6.15 -1.01 2.55
C ASP A 87 5.53 -0.47 1.26
N LEU A 88 5.95 0.70 0.76
CA LEU A 88 5.51 1.23 -0.54
C LEU A 88 5.98 0.36 -1.72
N GLU A 89 7.19 -0.19 -1.67
CA GLU A 89 7.69 -1.14 -2.67
C GLU A 89 6.82 -2.41 -2.65
N ARG A 90 6.53 -2.97 -1.46
CA ARG A 90 5.65 -4.13 -1.33
C ARG A 90 4.23 -3.88 -1.88
N ILE A 91 3.69 -2.69 -1.71
CA ILE A 91 2.42 -2.30 -2.34
C ILE A 91 2.56 -2.28 -3.86
N GLY A 92 3.69 -1.82 -4.39
CA GLY A 92 4.03 -1.89 -5.82
C GLY A 92 4.01 -3.33 -6.33
N ASP A 93 4.75 -4.24 -5.68
CA ASP A 93 4.76 -5.68 -5.96
C ASP A 93 3.32 -6.26 -6.02
N GLN A 94 2.47 -5.93 -5.03
CA GLN A 94 1.09 -6.44 -5.01
C GLN A 94 0.26 -5.92 -6.20
N THR A 95 0.47 -4.67 -6.64
CA THR A 95 -0.24 -4.13 -7.82
C THR A 95 0.26 -4.77 -9.11
N GLU A 96 1.56 -5.11 -9.22
CA GLU A 96 2.13 -5.89 -10.31
C GLU A 96 1.51 -7.29 -10.35
N ASP A 97 1.55 -8.02 -9.24
CA ASP A 97 0.98 -9.37 -9.11
C ASP A 97 -0.51 -9.41 -9.54
N ILE A 98 -1.30 -8.42 -9.11
CA ILE A 98 -2.71 -8.29 -9.54
C ILE A 98 -2.80 -8.07 -11.05
N ALA A 99 -1.97 -7.20 -11.60
CA ALA A 99 -1.98 -6.87 -13.03
C ALA A 99 -1.59 -8.09 -13.88
N GLU A 100 -0.59 -8.88 -13.45
CA GLU A 100 -0.17 -10.12 -14.11
C GLU A 100 -1.29 -11.17 -14.12
N ILE A 101 -1.99 -11.39 -13.00
CA ILE A 101 -3.15 -12.27 -12.96
C ILE A 101 -4.19 -11.84 -13.99
N CYS A 102 -4.42 -10.54 -14.10
CA CYS A 102 -5.41 -9.99 -15.01
C CYS A 102 -5.04 -10.10 -16.49
N GLU A 103 -3.75 -10.31 -16.85
CA GLU A 103 -3.35 -10.46 -18.26
C GLU A 103 -3.99 -11.68 -18.94
N ASP A 104 -4.11 -12.79 -18.21
CA ASP A 104 -4.63 -14.06 -18.71
C ASP A 104 -6.10 -14.30 -18.31
N MET A 105 -6.67 -13.42 -17.47
CA MET A 105 -8.01 -13.57 -16.94
C MET A 105 -9.09 -13.37 -18.00
N ASN A 106 -10.07 -14.26 -18.06
CA ASN A 106 -11.25 -14.09 -18.89
C ASN A 106 -12.29 -13.16 -18.23
N PHE A 107 -12.15 -11.87 -18.47
CA PHE A 107 -13.04 -10.84 -17.91
C PHE A 107 -14.52 -11.01 -18.24
N ASP A 108 -14.87 -11.71 -19.35
CA ASP A 108 -16.28 -11.91 -19.73
C ASP A 108 -16.98 -12.93 -18.84
N MET A 109 -16.22 -13.74 -18.12
CA MET A 109 -16.72 -14.70 -17.14
C MET A 109 -16.77 -14.13 -15.70
N ILE A 110 -16.39 -12.88 -15.49
CA ILE A 110 -16.51 -12.23 -14.20
C ILE A 110 -17.97 -11.88 -13.94
N ASP A 111 -18.60 -12.67 -13.10
CA ASP A 111 -20.04 -12.61 -12.87
C ASP A 111 -20.41 -11.79 -11.62
N SER A 112 -19.50 -11.33 -10.74
CA SER A 112 -20.00 -10.57 -9.61
C SER A 112 -19.32 -10.52 -8.24
N PRO A 113 -18.09 -10.45 -8.00
CA PRO A 113 -17.69 -9.80 -6.74
C PRO A 113 -17.15 -8.38 -6.91
N LEU A 114 -17.26 -7.80 -8.09
CA LEU A 114 -16.73 -6.46 -8.37
C LEU A 114 -17.13 -5.37 -7.37
N PRO A 115 -18.36 -5.33 -6.80
CA PRO A 115 -18.70 -4.33 -5.79
C PRO A 115 -17.90 -4.46 -4.49
N LEU A 116 -17.61 -5.69 -4.02
CA LEU A 116 -16.78 -5.90 -2.82
C LEU A 116 -15.32 -5.57 -3.11
N LEU A 117 -14.82 -6.00 -4.25
CA LEU A 117 -13.47 -5.68 -4.69
C LEU A 117 -13.29 -4.15 -4.84
N LYS A 118 -14.29 -3.47 -5.40
CA LYS A 118 -14.33 -2.00 -5.46
C LYS A 118 -14.14 -1.37 -4.09
N GLU A 119 -14.94 -1.81 -3.12
CA GLU A 119 -14.91 -1.27 -1.75
C GLU A 119 -13.55 -1.53 -1.09
N MET A 120 -12.92 -2.68 -1.31
CA MET A 120 -11.57 -2.97 -0.84
C MET A 120 -10.55 -1.98 -1.42
N PHE A 121 -10.53 -1.78 -2.75
CA PHE A 121 -9.61 -0.84 -3.41
C PHE A 121 -9.83 0.61 -2.93
N GLU A 122 -11.07 1.06 -2.81
CA GLU A 122 -11.40 2.41 -2.32
C GLU A 122 -10.96 2.61 -0.87
N THR A 123 -11.04 1.55 -0.06
CA THR A 123 -10.62 1.60 1.36
C THR A 123 -9.10 1.71 1.47
N VAL A 124 -8.34 0.86 0.79
CA VAL A 124 -6.86 0.92 0.84
C VAL A 124 -6.31 2.22 0.23
N GLU A 125 -6.91 2.73 -0.85
CA GLU A 125 -6.56 4.04 -1.40
C GLU A 125 -6.75 5.16 -0.36
N LYS A 126 -7.88 5.16 0.35
CA LYS A 126 -8.15 6.13 1.40
C LYS A 126 -7.19 5.98 2.59
N MET A 127 -6.86 4.77 2.99
CA MET A 127 -5.87 4.51 4.05
C MET A 127 -4.51 5.10 3.69
N LEU A 128 -4.02 4.87 2.45
CA LEU A 128 -2.74 5.40 2.00
C LEU A 128 -2.75 6.95 1.97
N ASN A 129 -3.81 7.55 1.44
CA ASN A 129 -3.96 9.00 1.41
C ASN A 129 -3.93 9.61 2.82
N ASN A 130 -4.69 9.05 3.75
CA ASN A 130 -4.71 9.51 5.14
C ASN A 130 -3.32 9.42 5.79
N SER A 131 -2.61 8.31 5.55
CA SER A 131 -1.26 8.08 6.08
C SER A 131 -0.26 9.10 5.54
N MET A 132 -0.31 9.39 4.25
CA MET A 132 0.58 10.38 3.64
C MET A 132 0.23 11.82 4.01
N ASP A 133 -1.05 12.15 4.13
CA ASP A 133 -1.50 13.45 4.63
C ASP A 133 -1.08 13.68 6.08
N ALA A 134 -1.16 12.65 6.93
CA ALA A 134 -0.65 12.69 8.30
C ALA A 134 0.86 12.93 8.34
N PHE A 135 1.63 12.23 7.48
CA PHE A 135 3.08 12.40 7.38
C PHE A 135 3.47 13.81 6.94
N VAL A 136 2.79 14.37 5.93
CA VAL A 136 3.09 15.71 5.40
C VAL A 136 2.69 16.81 6.37
N SER A 137 1.48 16.73 6.94
CA SER A 137 0.95 17.74 7.85
C SER A 137 1.49 17.60 9.28
N GLY A 138 1.94 16.40 9.66
CA GLY A 138 2.27 16.04 11.04
C GLY A 138 1.03 15.93 11.94
N ASN A 139 -0.16 15.84 11.37
CA ASN A 139 -1.42 15.64 12.09
C ASN A 139 -1.78 14.14 12.13
N ILE A 140 -1.45 13.47 13.23
CA ILE A 140 -1.71 12.03 13.42
C ILE A 140 -3.19 11.69 13.63
N ASP A 141 -4.08 12.67 13.89
CA ASP A 141 -5.50 12.41 13.99
C ASP A 141 -6.11 11.91 12.66
N LEU A 142 -5.44 12.18 11.53
CA LEU A 142 -5.86 11.71 10.21
C LEU A 142 -5.77 10.18 10.04
N ILE A 143 -4.97 9.53 10.87
CA ILE A 143 -4.77 8.07 10.88
C ILE A 143 -5.35 7.41 12.13
N GLU A 144 -6.09 8.15 12.95
CA GLU A 144 -6.89 7.56 14.03
C GLU A 144 -7.94 6.61 13.43
N GLY A 145 -7.95 5.35 13.88
CA GLY A 145 -8.86 4.32 13.37
C GLY A 145 -8.46 3.73 12.01
N ILE A 146 -7.18 3.82 11.62
CA ILE A 146 -6.69 3.15 10.42
C ILE A 146 -6.74 1.63 10.55
N ASP A 147 -6.54 1.10 11.75
CA ASP A 147 -6.76 -0.29 12.15
C ASP A 147 -8.21 -0.75 11.90
N ILE A 148 -9.20 0.12 12.21
CA ILE A 148 -10.61 -0.15 11.92
C ILE A 148 -10.88 -0.19 10.40
N MET A 149 -10.16 0.62 9.63
CA MET A 149 -10.28 0.58 8.16
C MET A 149 -9.66 -0.70 7.59
N ASP A 150 -8.57 -1.18 8.16
CA ASP A 150 -7.95 -2.45 7.82
C ASP A 150 -8.88 -3.63 8.16
N ASP A 151 -9.47 -3.65 9.34
CA ASP A 151 -10.53 -4.62 9.72
C ASP A 151 -11.69 -4.66 8.70
N VAL A 152 -12.04 -3.51 8.09
CA VAL A 152 -13.05 -3.46 7.02
C VAL A 152 -12.56 -4.17 5.76
N VAL A 153 -11.30 -4.01 5.37
CA VAL A 153 -10.71 -4.71 4.22
C VAL A 153 -10.72 -6.22 4.44
N ASP A 154 -10.35 -6.67 5.63
CA ASP A 154 -10.37 -8.07 6.06
C ASP A 154 -11.78 -8.67 5.99
N ASP A 155 -12.76 -7.97 6.53
CA ASP A 155 -14.17 -8.37 6.50
C ASP A 155 -14.69 -8.48 5.05
N LEU A 156 -14.31 -7.56 4.18
CA LEU A 156 -14.66 -7.58 2.76
C LEU A 156 -14.02 -8.77 2.05
N PHE A 157 -12.76 -9.09 2.34
CA PHE A 157 -12.07 -10.27 1.84
C PHE A 157 -12.80 -11.55 2.24
N ILE A 158 -13.18 -11.68 3.52
CA ILE A 158 -13.94 -12.85 4.01
C ILE A 158 -15.30 -12.98 3.29
N LYS A 159 -16.02 -11.87 3.12
CA LYS A 159 -17.32 -11.84 2.39
C LYS A 159 -17.15 -12.24 0.93
N LEU A 160 -16.10 -11.73 0.28
CA LEU A 160 -15.78 -12.05 -1.11
C LEU A 160 -15.44 -13.54 -1.26
N ARG A 161 -14.61 -14.09 -0.38
CA ARG A 161 -14.28 -15.51 -0.33
C ARG A 161 -15.53 -16.40 -0.26
N HIS A 162 -16.49 -16.06 0.60
CA HIS A 162 -17.74 -16.82 0.71
C HIS A 162 -18.55 -16.77 -0.59
N LYS A 163 -18.64 -15.58 -1.21
CA LYS A 163 -19.32 -15.44 -2.51
C LYS A 163 -18.66 -16.24 -3.63
N ILE A 164 -17.32 -16.25 -3.68
CA ILE A 164 -16.55 -17.05 -4.64
C ILE A 164 -16.89 -18.54 -4.49
N VAL A 165 -16.85 -19.07 -3.26
CA VAL A 165 -17.21 -20.47 -3.00
C VAL A 165 -18.63 -20.79 -3.47
N ASP A 166 -19.59 -19.90 -3.22
CA ASP A 166 -20.97 -20.11 -3.63
C ASP A 166 -21.13 -20.03 -5.17
N LYS A 167 -20.39 -19.16 -5.84
CA LYS A 167 -20.36 -19.07 -7.30
C LYS A 167 -19.80 -20.35 -7.94
N ILE A 168 -18.71 -20.90 -7.41
CA ILE A 168 -18.14 -22.18 -7.88
C ILE A 168 -19.19 -23.29 -7.73
N LYS A 169 -19.92 -23.38 -6.60
CA LYS A 169 -21.00 -24.36 -6.39
C LYS A 169 -22.15 -24.19 -7.38
N GLN A 170 -22.40 -22.98 -7.87
CA GLN A 170 -23.44 -22.65 -8.86
C GLN A 170 -22.98 -22.89 -10.30
N GLY A 171 -21.73 -23.33 -10.52
CA GLY A 171 -21.19 -23.67 -11.84
C GLY A 171 -20.44 -22.54 -12.53
N SER A 172 -20.09 -21.47 -11.84
CA SER A 172 -19.15 -20.46 -12.37
C SER A 172 -17.78 -21.09 -12.58
N ASP A 173 -17.01 -20.54 -13.54
CA ASP A 173 -15.68 -21.02 -13.87
C ASP A 173 -14.74 -20.93 -12.63
N PRO A 174 -14.19 -22.06 -12.15
CA PRO A 174 -13.36 -22.07 -10.97
C PRO A 174 -12.04 -21.30 -11.13
N GLU A 175 -11.45 -21.26 -12.33
CA GLU A 175 -10.18 -20.57 -12.60
C GLU A 175 -10.35 -19.07 -12.39
N VAL A 176 -11.36 -18.48 -13.04
CA VAL A 176 -11.68 -17.05 -12.86
C VAL A 176 -12.04 -16.71 -11.41
N GLN A 177 -12.73 -17.61 -10.71
CA GLN A 177 -13.08 -17.39 -9.30
C GLN A 177 -11.85 -17.44 -8.37
N LEU A 178 -10.86 -18.30 -8.67
CA LEU A 178 -9.59 -18.36 -7.94
C LEU A 178 -8.73 -17.13 -8.21
N ASP A 179 -8.68 -16.65 -9.44
CA ASP A 179 -7.99 -15.40 -9.78
C ASP A 179 -8.55 -14.21 -9.00
N LEU A 180 -9.89 -14.08 -8.95
CA LEU A 180 -10.56 -13.04 -8.16
C LEU A 180 -10.25 -13.16 -6.65
N MET A 181 -10.13 -14.39 -6.15
CA MET A 181 -9.74 -14.65 -4.76
C MET A 181 -8.31 -14.19 -4.49
N GLN A 182 -7.41 -14.46 -5.42
CA GLN A 182 -6.00 -14.08 -5.31
C GLN A 182 -5.83 -12.56 -5.40
N ILE A 183 -6.52 -11.91 -6.33
CA ILE A 183 -6.57 -10.44 -6.42
C ILE A 183 -7.02 -9.84 -5.09
N ALA A 184 -8.12 -10.34 -4.52
CA ALA A 184 -8.61 -9.85 -3.24
C ALA A 184 -7.60 -10.04 -2.10
N LYS A 185 -6.85 -11.17 -2.09
CA LYS A 185 -5.80 -11.40 -1.10
C LYS A 185 -4.63 -10.42 -1.25
N TYR A 186 -4.30 -10.03 -2.47
CA TYR A 186 -3.29 -9.00 -2.67
C TYR A 186 -3.78 -7.61 -2.21
N VAL A 187 -5.06 -7.28 -2.41
CA VAL A 187 -5.62 -6.02 -1.90
C VAL A 187 -5.63 -5.97 -0.36
N GLU A 188 -5.93 -7.10 0.30
CA GLU A 188 -5.84 -7.20 1.76
C GLU A 188 -4.39 -6.97 2.22
N ARG A 189 -3.39 -7.57 1.58
CA ARG A 189 -1.98 -7.31 1.89
C ARG A 189 -1.54 -5.86 1.66
N ILE A 190 -2.13 -5.18 0.68
CA ILE A 190 -1.93 -3.75 0.50
C ILE A 190 -2.40 -2.99 1.75
N GLY A 191 -3.55 -3.36 2.33
CA GLY A 191 -4.05 -2.83 3.60
C GLY A 191 -3.03 -2.99 4.73
N ASP A 192 -2.56 -4.23 4.96
CA ASP A 192 -1.52 -4.56 5.96
C ASP A 192 -0.29 -3.64 5.84
N HIS A 193 0.22 -3.44 4.61
CA HIS A 193 1.39 -2.58 4.38
C HIS A 193 1.09 -1.11 4.64
N ILE A 194 -0.13 -0.64 4.36
CA ILE A 194 -0.52 0.75 4.64
C ILE A 194 -0.68 0.97 6.15
N GLU A 195 -1.20 0.00 6.90
CA GLU A 195 -1.23 0.05 8.37
C GLU A 195 0.18 0.22 8.92
N ASN A 196 1.15 -0.58 8.44
CA ASN A 196 2.56 -0.41 8.81
C ASN A 196 3.08 1.01 8.51
N ILE A 197 2.75 1.57 7.33
CA ILE A 197 3.13 2.95 6.99
C ILE A 197 2.57 3.94 8.02
N ALA A 198 1.30 3.82 8.40
CA ALA A 198 0.69 4.68 9.41
C ALA A 198 1.37 4.57 10.77
N GLU A 199 1.76 3.37 11.20
CA GLU A 199 2.53 3.16 12.43
C GLU A 199 3.89 3.87 12.40
N TRP A 200 4.58 3.85 11.26
CA TRP A 200 5.84 4.59 11.09
C TRP A 200 5.64 6.10 11.07
N VAL A 201 4.49 6.60 10.60
CA VAL A 201 4.11 8.02 10.73
C VAL A 201 3.91 8.39 12.19
N ILE A 202 3.22 7.56 12.98
CA ILE A 202 3.06 7.77 14.43
C ILE A 202 4.43 7.79 15.12
N TYR A 203 5.30 6.83 14.81
CA TYR A 203 6.64 6.75 15.37
C TYR A 203 7.49 8.00 15.03
N GLU A 204 7.46 8.46 13.79
CA GLU A 204 8.18 9.68 13.38
C GLU A 204 7.80 10.86 14.27
N LYS A 205 6.52 11.00 14.56
CA LYS A 205 5.98 12.12 15.31
C LYS A 205 6.19 11.98 16.82
N THR A 206 5.89 10.82 17.37
CA THR A 206 5.84 10.61 18.83
C THR A 206 7.10 10.00 19.43
N GLY A 207 7.87 9.25 18.61
CA GLY A 207 8.98 8.42 19.05
C GLY A 207 8.56 7.11 19.73
N SER A 208 7.28 6.79 19.72
CA SER A 208 6.74 5.53 20.24
C SER A 208 6.13 4.74 19.10
N HIS A 209 6.59 3.49 18.88
CA HIS A 209 5.99 2.59 17.93
C HIS A 209 4.79 1.89 18.58
N PRO A 210 3.61 1.80 17.94
CA PRO A 210 2.41 1.18 18.53
C PRO A 210 2.64 -0.25 19.04
N TYR A 211 3.34 -1.08 18.29
CA TYR A 211 3.65 -2.46 18.70
C TYR A 211 4.54 -2.59 19.94
N LEU A 212 5.43 -1.63 20.19
CA LEU A 212 6.34 -1.68 21.37
C LEU A 212 5.61 -1.39 22.69
N LYS A 213 4.33 -0.98 22.66
CA LYS A 213 3.51 -0.74 23.86
C LYS A 213 2.70 -1.95 24.31
N LYS A 214 2.52 -2.99 23.44
CA LYS A 214 1.70 -4.17 23.77
C LYS A 214 2.38 -5.15 24.75
N ASP A 215 3.72 -5.04 24.90
CA ASP A 215 4.49 -5.95 25.77
C ASP A 215 4.64 -5.46 27.23
N ASP A 216 4.20 -4.22 27.54
CA ASP A 216 4.32 -3.64 28.88
C ASP A 216 3.04 -3.76 29.73
N GLU A 217 1.97 -4.42 29.26
CA GLU A 217 0.68 -4.57 29.94
C GLU A 217 0.32 -6.02 30.33
N GLU A 218 1.31 -6.96 30.43
CA GLU A 218 1.12 -8.27 31.02
C GLU A 218 1.69 -8.40 32.43
#